data_adf8162d17b7ac3ef5b94814a2977823
#
_entry.id   adf8162d17b7ac3ef5b94814a2977823
#
_cell.length_a   1.000
_cell.length_b   1.000
_cell.length_c   1.000
_cell.angle_alpha   90.00
_cell.angle_beta   90.00
_cell.angle_gamma   90.00
#
_symmetry.space_group_name_H-M   'P 1'
#
loop_
_entity.id
_entity.type
_entity.pdbx_description
1 polymer ?
#
loop_
_entity_poly.entity_id
_entity_poly.type
_entity_poly.pdbx_seq_one_letter_code
_entity_poly.pdbx_strand_id
1 'polypeptide(L)'
;MVRGRTILLILALASPSLARAADPIMTFSEATAFLAKNCGAEISANCRGVNLDSNRLKECLSRNQDVMSPQCKANYLVPFDQIQKRINARAMVAQSCRLEIIKLCHGSTKETSKSVPCLMTAKGVSRNCTQATVDAGYR
;
A
#
# COMPACT_ATOMS: atom_id res chain seq x y z
N MET A 1 -4.62 62.44 32.35
CA MET A 1 -3.61 61.66 31.62
C MET A 1 -3.91 60.18 31.85
N VAL A 2 -4.67 59.55 30.95
CA VAL A 2 -5.05 58.14 31.05
C VAL A 2 -4.28 57.40 29.95
N ARG A 3 -3.32 56.57 30.36
CA ARG A 3 -2.54 55.69 29.42
C ARG A 3 -3.32 54.44 29.15
N GLY A 4 -3.91 54.35 27.96
CA GLY A 4 -4.52 53.14 27.45
C GLY A 4 -3.46 52.06 27.11
N ARG A 5 -3.49 50.92 27.79
CA ARG A 5 -2.71 49.72 27.47
C ARG A 5 -3.53 48.85 26.50
N THR A 6 -3.16 48.91 25.22
CA THR A 6 -3.74 48.05 24.20
C THR A 6 -3.12 46.65 24.36
N ILE A 7 -3.93 45.70 24.81
CA ILE A 7 -3.55 44.27 24.85
C ILE A 7 -3.84 43.68 23.49
N LEU A 8 -2.77 43.34 22.73
CA LEU A 8 -2.87 42.59 21.50
C LEU A 8 -3.10 41.11 21.84
N LEU A 9 -4.32 40.63 21.63
CA LEU A 9 -4.64 39.22 21.70
C LEU A 9 -4.15 38.53 20.40
N ILE A 10 -3.05 37.78 20.48
CA ILE A 10 -2.58 36.92 19.37
C ILE A 10 -3.38 35.64 19.45
N LEU A 11 -4.38 35.48 18.56
CA LEU A 11 -5.06 34.21 18.32
C LEU A 11 -4.10 33.28 17.56
N ALA A 12 -3.51 32.31 18.26
CA ALA A 12 -2.77 31.23 17.65
C ALA A 12 -3.78 30.27 16.99
N LEU A 13 -3.87 30.32 15.66
CA LEU A 13 -4.63 29.35 14.85
C LEU A 13 -3.88 28.01 14.86
N ALA A 14 -4.26 27.13 15.78
CA ALA A 14 -3.83 25.72 15.77
C ALA A 14 -4.52 25.04 14.58
N SER A 15 -3.82 24.91 13.46
CA SER A 15 -4.26 24.10 12.34
C SER A 15 -4.21 22.63 12.74
N PRO A 16 -5.34 21.89 12.71
CA PRO A 16 -5.31 20.45 12.91
C PRO A 16 -4.56 19.82 11.73
N SER A 17 -3.38 19.26 11.98
CA SER A 17 -2.69 18.39 11.02
C SER A 17 -3.56 17.16 10.85
N LEU A 18 -4.36 17.11 9.77
CA LEU A 18 -5.03 15.90 9.31
C LEU A 18 -3.93 14.90 8.94
N ALA A 19 -3.61 14.01 9.87
CA ALA A 19 -2.78 12.85 9.59
C ALA A 19 -3.51 12.07 8.49
N ARG A 20 -3.02 12.20 7.25
CA ARG A 20 -3.51 11.44 6.12
C ARG A 20 -3.19 9.98 6.43
N ALA A 21 -4.22 9.19 6.70
CA ALA A 21 -4.09 7.74 6.71
C ALA A 21 -3.53 7.36 5.33
N ALA A 22 -2.38 6.70 5.30
CA ALA A 22 -1.84 6.20 4.05
C ALA A 22 -2.88 5.30 3.41
N ASP A 23 -3.22 5.54 2.14
CA ASP A 23 -4.17 4.73 1.42
C ASP A 23 -3.72 3.26 1.50
N PRO A 24 -4.64 2.33 1.82
CA PRO A 24 -4.28 0.93 1.96
C PRO A 24 -3.71 0.41 0.64
N ILE A 25 -2.59 -0.31 0.72
CA ILE A 25 -1.95 -0.92 -0.46
C ILE A 25 -2.95 -1.88 -1.12
N MET A 26 -3.17 -1.72 -2.43
CA MET A 26 -4.11 -2.55 -3.20
C MET A 26 -3.84 -4.04 -3.02
N THR A 27 -4.89 -4.84 -2.90
CA THR A 27 -4.84 -6.29 -3.08
C THR A 27 -4.65 -6.64 -4.56
N PHE A 28 -4.27 -7.89 -4.85
CA PHE A 28 -4.20 -8.36 -6.24
C PHE A 28 -5.55 -8.25 -6.96
N SER A 29 -6.65 -8.55 -6.27
CA SER A 29 -8.00 -8.43 -6.81
C SER A 29 -8.37 -6.98 -7.14
N GLU A 30 -8.07 -6.04 -6.24
CA GLU A 30 -8.29 -4.61 -6.47
C GLU A 30 -7.44 -4.08 -7.63
N ALA A 31 -6.18 -4.50 -7.73
CA ALA A 31 -5.29 -4.14 -8.82
C ALA A 31 -5.79 -4.65 -10.17
N THR A 32 -6.28 -5.90 -10.21
CA THR A 32 -6.89 -6.50 -11.40
C THR A 32 -8.16 -5.77 -11.82
N ALA A 33 -9.06 -5.48 -10.87
CA ALA A 33 -10.29 -4.73 -11.13
C ALA A 33 -9.98 -3.29 -11.61
N PHE A 34 -8.96 -2.65 -11.04
CA PHE A 34 -8.51 -1.33 -11.45
C PHE A 34 -8.00 -1.32 -12.91
N LEU A 35 -7.17 -2.32 -13.29
CA LEU A 35 -6.70 -2.47 -14.66
C LEU A 35 -7.84 -2.74 -15.63
N ALA A 36 -8.75 -3.65 -15.30
CA ALA A 36 -9.89 -3.95 -16.12
C ALA A 36 -10.76 -2.72 -16.38
N LYS A 37 -10.98 -1.90 -15.33
CA LYS A 37 -11.77 -0.66 -15.44
C LYS A 37 -11.10 0.42 -16.31
N ASN A 38 -9.78 0.59 -16.17
CA ASN A 38 -9.08 1.71 -16.78
C ASN A 38 -8.41 1.38 -18.11
N CYS A 39 -8.08 0.09 -18.36
CA CYS A 39 -7.30 -0.38 -19.49
C CYS A 39 -7.88 -1.65 -20.15
N GLY A 40 -9.11 -2.04 -19.82
CA GLY A 40 -9.68 -3.31 -20.29
C GLY A 40 -9.77 -3.40 -21.83
N ALA A 41 -10.09 -2.32 -22.50
CA ALA A 41 -10.14 -2.28 -23.97
C ALA A 41 -8.75 -2.48 -24.59
N GLU A 42 -7.74 -1.78 -24.08
CA GLU A 42 -6.37 -1.85 -24.55
C GLU A 42 -5.74 -3.23 -24.30
N ILE A 43 -6.02 -3.82 -23.10
CA ILE A 43 -5.57 -5.17 -22.78
C ILE A 43 -6.18 -6.17 -23.75
N SER A 44 -7.48 -6.07 -24.01
CA SER A 44 -8.19 -6.97 -24.92
C SER A 44 -7.73 -6.82 -26.36
N ALA A 45 -7.39 -5.62 -26.80
CA ALA A 45 -6.97 -5.33 -28.16
C ALA A 45 -5.49 -5.71 -28.41
N ASN A 46 -4.59 -5.32 -27.51
CA ASN A 46 -3.16 -5.31 -27.76
C ASN A 46 -2.34 -6.28 -26.87
N CYS A 47 -2.91 -6.73 -25.72
CA CYS A 47 -2.20 -7.55 -24.73
C CYS A 47 -2.95 -8.84 -24.41
N ARG A 48 -3.71 -9.36 -25.35
CA ARG A 48 -4.52 -10.59 -25.19
C ARG A 48 -3.65 -11.78 -24.81
N GLY A 49 -4.07 -12.55 -23.79
CA GLY A 49 -3.37 -13.74 -23.32
C GLY A 49 -2.15 -13.48 -22.45
N VAL A 50 -1.88 -12.22 -22.10
CA VAL A 50 -0.81 -11.87 -21.15
C VAL A 50 -1.35 -11.93 -19.74
N ASN A 51 -0.67 -12.66 -18.84
CA ASN A 51 -1.06 -12.75 -17.43
C ASN A 51 -0.96 -11.41 -16.71
N LEU A 52 -1.97 -11.12 -15.89
CA LEU A 52 -2.07 -9.90 -15.09
C LEU A 52 -1.06 -9.83 -13.93
N ASP A 53 -0.58 -10.97 -13.48
CA ASP A 53 0.36 -11.12 -12.37
C ASP A 53 1.83 -10.94 -12.76
N SER A 54 2.12 -10.77 -14.04
CA SER A 54 3.47 -10.72 -14.58
C SER A 54 3.86 -9.32 -15.04
N ASN A 55 5.17 -9.00 -14.97
CA ASN A 55 5.74 -7.82 -15.59
C ASN A 55 5.45 -7.74 -17.11
N ARG A 56 5.09 -8.88 -17.73
CA ARG A 56 4.75 -8.96 -19.15
C ARG A 56 3.57 -8.08 -19.54
N LEU A 57 2.52 -7.98 -18.68
CA LEU A 57 1.41 -7.08 -18.97
C LEU A 57 1.85 -5.62 -18.89
N LYS A 58 2.63 -5.25 -17.87
CA LYS A 58 3.21 -3.91 -17.76
C LYS A 58 4.02 -3.56 -18.99
N GLU A 59 4.89 -4.46 -19.45
CA GLU A 59 5.70 -4.29 -20.65
C GLU A 59 4.86 -4.22 -21.91
N CYS A 60 3.81 -5.05 -22.03
CA CYS A 60 2.90 -5.01 -23.16
C CYS A 60 2.21 -3.65 -23.26
N LEU A 61 1.63 -3.17 -22.16
CA LEU A 61 0.99 -1.87 -22.10
C LEU A 61 2.00 -0.74 -22.40
N SER A 62 3.20 -0.81 -21.82
CA SER A 62 4.25 0.19 -22.08
C SER A 62 4.65 0.29 -23.55
N ARG A 63 4.70 -0.83 -24.27
CA ARG A 63 5.00 -0.84 -25.72
C ARG A 63 3.88 -0.30 -26.60
N ASN A 64 2.64 -0.33 -26.09
CA ASN A 64 1.47 0.11 -26.85
C ASN A 64 0.94 1.47 -26.39
N GLN A 65 1.76 2.30 -25.72
CA GLN A 65 1.33 3.60 -25.17
C GLN A 65 0.75 4.56 -26.23
N ASP A 66 1.23 4.48 -27.47
CA ASP A 66 0.81 5.40 -28.54
C ASP A 66 -0.66 5.20 -28.93
N VAL A 67 -1.19 4.00 -28.76
CA VAL A 67 -2.56 3.63 -29.10
C VAL A 67 -3.48 3.53 -27.87
N MET A 68 -2.98 3.84 -26.66
CA MET A 68 -3.77 3.84 -25.44
C MET A 68 -4.65 5.07 -25.31
N SER A 69 -5.84 4.87 -24.73
CA SER A 69 -6.67 5.98 -24.27
C SER A 69 -5.96 6.83 -23.21
N PRO A 70 -6.26 8.13 -23.10
CA PRO A 70 -5.69 8.99 -22.06
C PRO A 70 -5.90 8.44 -20.65
N GLN A 71 -7.06 7.82 -20.40
CA GLN A 71 -7.40 7.20 -19.12
C GLN A 71 -6.48 6.03 -18.80
N CYS A 72 -6.26 5.09 -19.72
CA CYS A 72 -5.36 3.96 -19.52
C CYS A 72 -3.92 4.45 -19.37
N LYS A 73 -3.47 5.36 -20.23
CA LYS A 73 -2.13 5.93 -20.19
C LYS A 73 -1.79 6.55 -18.83
N ALA A 74 -2.73 7.26 -18.21
CA ALA A 74 -2.56 7.91 -16.91
C ALA A 74 -2.54 6.91 -15.74
N ASN A 75 -3.15 5.74 -15.88
CA ASN A 75 -3.46 4.86 -14.75
C ASN A 75 -2.78 3.49 -14.77
N TYR A 76 -2.25 3.01 -15.92
CA TYR A 76 -1.80 1.61 -16.04
C TYR A 76 -0.65 1.24 -15.10
N LEU A 77 0.20 2.18 -14.69
CA LEU A 77 1.33 1.89 -13.79
C LEU A 77 0.91 1.73 -12.33
N VAL A 78 -0.18 2.37 -11.92
CA VAL A 78 -0.63 2.41 -10.51
C VAL A 78 -0.75 1.01 -9.88
N PRO A 79 -1.47 0.04 -10.48
CA PRO A 79 -1.63 -1.26 -9.86
C PRO A 79 -0.32 -2.05 -9.77
N PHE A 80 0.58 -1.92 -10.74
CA PHE A 80 1.89 -2.58 -10.69
C PHE A 80 2.75 -2.06 -9.54
N ASP A 81 2.77 -0.75 -9.32
CA ASP A 81 3.49 -0.14 -8.20
C ASP A 81 2.88 -0.55 -6.85
N GLN A 82 1.55 -0.62 -6.76
CA GLN A 82 0.86 -1.08 -5.54
C GLN A 82 1.14 -2.55 -5.24
N ILE A 83 1.12 -3.42 -6.25
CA ILE A 83 1.49 -4.83 -6.10
C ILE A 83 2.95 -4.98 -5.66
N GLN A 84 3.87 -4.22 -6.24
CA GLN A 84 5.28 -4.25 -5.85
C GLN A 84 5.46 -3.79 -4.39
N LYS A 85 4.78 -2.74 -3.96
CA LYS A 85 4.77 -2.30 -2.55
C LYS A 85 4.29 -3.42 -1.63
N ARG A 86 3.24 -4.15 -1.99
CA ARG A 86 2.73 -5.29 -1.21
C ARG A 86 3.72 -6.45 -1.13
N ILE A 87 4.38 -6.79 -2.24
CA ILE A 87 5.43 -7.82 -2.27
C ILE A 87 6.56 -7.43 -1.32
N ASN A 88 7.03 -6.18 -1.40
CA ASN A 88 8.07 -5.66 -0.53
C ASN A 88 7.63 -5.66 0.95
N ALA A 89 6.38 -5.25 1.24
CA ALA A 89 5.84 -5.26 2.59
C ALA A 89 5.81 -6.68 3.18
N ARG A 90 5.44 -7.70 2.40
CA ARG A 90 5.49 -9.11 2.82
C ARG A 90 6.90 -9.56 3.18
N ALA A 91 7.90 -9.17 2.42
CA ALA A 91 9.29 -9.46 2.72
C ALA A 91 9.74 -8.77 4.03
N MET A 92 9.23 -7.58 4.32
CA MET A 92 9.56 -6.80 5.52
C MET A 92 8.94 -7.35 6.81
N VAL A 93 7.87 -8.14 6.75
CA VAL A 93 7.22 -8.69 7.97
C VAL A 93 8.22 -9.51 8.80
N ALA A 94 9.08 -10.30 8.16
CA ALA A 94 10.08 -11.11 8.86
C ALA A 94 11.04 -10.26 9.72
N GLN A 95 11.39 -9.07 9.25
CA GLN A 95 12.28 -8.15 9.97
C GLN A 95 11.52 -7.37 11.05
N SER A 96 10.38 -6.78 10.69
CA SER A 96 9.58 -5.93 11.58
C SER A 96 8.97 -6.70 12.74
N CYS A 97 8.63 -7.98 12.53
CA CYS A 97 8.00 -8.84 13.53
C CYS A 97 8.95 -9.89 14.13
N ARG A 98 10.26 -9.76 13.93
CA ARG A 98 11.23 -10.79 14.34
C ARG A 98 11.09 -11.21 15.79
N LEU A 99 10.99 -10.23 16.69
CA LEU A 99 10.91 -10.51 18.13
C LEU A 99 9.58 -11.17 18.50
N GLU A 100 8.50 -10.72 17.94
CA GLU A 100 7.16 -11.25 18.16
C GLU A 100 7.02 -12.67 17.61
N ILE A 101 7.54 -12.93 16.41
CA ILE A 101 7.57 -14.28 15.82
C ILE A 101 8.26 -15.26 16.75
N ILE A 102 9.42 -14.89 17.29
CA ILE A 102 10.22 -15.77 18.16
C ILE A 102 9.59 -15.88 19.56
N LYS A 103 9.25 -14.74 20.18
CA LYS A 103 8.86 -14.70 21.61
C LYS A 103 7.39 -15.03 21.85
N LEU A 104 6.50 -14.56 20.98
CA LEU A 104 5.05 -14.70 21.16
C LEU A 104 4.49 -15.88 20.37
N CYS A 105 5.03 -16.13 19.17
CA CYS A 105 4.51 -17.13 18.26
C CYS A 105 5.38 -18.40 18.18
N HIS A 106 6.52 -18.44 18.89
CA HIS A 106 7.46 -19.57 18.86
C HIS A 106 7.82 -20.04 17.45
N GLY A 107 7.75 -19.11 16.48
CA GLY A 107 7.93 -19.37 15.06
C GLY A 107 9.33 -19.06 14.56
N SER A 108 9.52 -19.26 13.27
CA SER A 108 10.75 -18.96 12.55
C SER A 108 10.54 -17.82 11.56
N THR A 109 11.48 -16.89 11.50
CA THR A 109 11.48 -15.81 10.49
C THR A 109 11.69 -16.33 9.05
N LYS A 110 12.17 -17.55 8.88
CA LYS A 110 12.27 -18.22 7.57
C LYS A 110 10.91 -18.67 7.04
N GLU A 111 9.95 -18.90 7.92
CA GLU A 111 8.58 -19.35 7.60
C GLU A 111 7.55 -18.35 8.14
N THR A 112 7.75 -17.07 7.88
CA THR A 112 6.94 -15.95 8.40
C THR A 112 5.44 -16.16 8.17
N SER A 113 5.04 -16.72 7.04
CA SER A 113 3.64 -16.98 6.71
C SER A 113 2.93 -17.89 7.72
N LYS A 114 3.66 -18.83 8.33
CA LYS A 114 3.12 -19.73 9.37
C LYS A 114 2.88 -18.99 10.70
N SER A 115 3.62 -17.91 10.96
CA SER A 115 3.48 -17.10 12.17
C SER A 115 2.42 -16.00 12.07
N VAL A 116 1.96 -15.68 10.85
CA VAL A 116 0.98 -14.60 10.63
C VAL A 116 -0.31 -14.79 11.43
N PRO A 117 -0.97 -15.97 11.47
CA PRO A 117 -2.19 -16.14 12.25
C PRO A 117 -1.99 -15.84 13.74
N CYS A 118 -0.83 -16.22 14.29
CA CYS A 118 -0.48 -15.90 15.68
C CYS A 118 -0.25 -14.38 15.85
N LEU A 119 0.53 -13.74 14.97
CA LEU A 119 0.79 -12.30 15.03
C LEU A 119 -0.51 -11.47 15.01
N MET A 120 -1.52 -11.93 14.29
CA MET A 120 -2.81 -11.26 14.17
C MET A 120 -3.66 -11.34 15.45
N THR A 121 -3.40 -12.30 16.33
CA THR A 121 -4.20 -12.58 17.54
C THR A 121 -3.41 -12.39 18.82
N ALA A 122 -2.09 -12.39 18.79
CA ALA A 122 -1.25 -12.29 19.97
C ALA A 122 -1.36 -10.91 20.64
N LYS A 123 -1.39 -10.89 21.97
CA LYS A 123 -1.31 -9.66 22.75
C LYS A 123 0.15 -9.20 22.86
N GLY A 124 0.37 -7.89 22.83
CA GLY A 124 1.72 -7.31 23.00
C GLY A 124 2.53 -7.23 21.71
N VAL A 125 1.91 -7.41 20.54
CA VAL A 125 2.53 -7.14 19.25
C VAL A 125 2.78 -5.63 19.11
N SER A 126 3.99 -5.24 18.71
CA SER A 126 4.37 -3.84 18.56
C SER A 126 3.61 -3.16 17.42
N ARG A 127 3.48 -1.83 17.48
CA ARG A 127 2.86 -1.05 16.39
C ARG A 127 3.57 -1.25 15.06
N ASN A 128 4.90 -1.36 15.10
CA ASN A 128 5.70 -1.56 13.88
C ASN A 128 5.39 -2.91 13.22
N CYS A 129 5.32 -3.99 14.02
CA CYS A 129 4.93 -5.30 13.51
C CYS A 129 3.48 -5.32 13.02
N THR A 130 2.54 -4.72 13.77
CA THR A 130 1.13 -4.60 13.35
C THR A 130 1.02 -3.87 12.02
N GLN A 131 1.70 -2.74 11.88
CA GLN A 131 1.69 -1.98 10.62
C GLN A 131 2.26 -2.80 9.46
N ALA A 132 3.39 -3.48 9.68
CA ALA A 132 4.00 -4.33 8.65
C ALA A 132 3.06 -5.45 8.18
N THR A 133 2.29 -6.07 9.08
CA THR A 133 1.29 -7.09 8.71
C THR A 133 0.12 -6.50 7.92
N VAL A 134 -0.34 -5.31 8.27
CA VAL A 134 -1.39 -4.58 7.52
C VAL A 134 -0.91 -4.23 6.11
N ASP A 135 0.27 -3.65 5.98
CA ASP A 135 0.87 -3.27 4.68
C ASP A 135 1.09 -4.49 3.79
N ALA A 136 1.45 -5.62 4.38
CA ALA A 136 1.58 -6.91 3.69
C ALA A 136 0.22 -7.51 3.25
N GLY A 137 -0.89 -6.93 3.71
CA GLY A 137 -2.25 -7.35 3.39
C GLY A 137 -2.76 -8.52 4.20
N TYR A 138 -2.16 -8.78 5.34
CA TYR A 138 -2.70 -9.70 6.33
C TYR A 138 -3.74 -8.95 7.19
N ARG A 139 -4.98 -9.43 7.15
CA ARG A 139 -6.13 -8.87 7.88
C ARG A 139 -6.95 -10.00 8.50
#